data_bc632bb779c797d6b4aab8a7331fc475
#
_entry.id   bc632bb779c797d6b4aab8a7331fc475
#
_cell.length_a   1.000
_cell.length_b   1.000
_cell.length_c   1.000
_cell.angle_alpha   90.00
_cell.angle_beta   90.00
_cell.angle_gamma   90.00
#
_symmetry.space_group_name_H-M   'P 1'
#
loop_
_entity.id
_entity.type
_entity.pdbx_description
1 polymer ?
#
loop_
_entity_poly.entity_id
_entity_poly.type
_entity_poly.pdbx_seq_one_letter_code
_entity_poly.pdbx_strand_id
1 'polypeptide(L)'
;MLDGTFLYAINVFPADDSFNLCPADVCQTTDGKELERTFCAVDAVKNGMRVEAVTPSQEIIETVERIAERVQLDIGGIELLVDDRDGIAYYYDINALSNFVADAPNVIGFDPFSRFVDYLEQRAGLIAGAVVDR
;
A
#
# COMPACT_ATOMS: atom_id res chain seq x y z
N MET A 1 5.79 0.89 -0.10
CA MET A 1 7.14 0.59 -0.63
C MET A 1 7.46 1.55 -1.76
N LEU A 2 8.69 2.03 -1.83
CA LEU A 2 9.20 2.85 -2.93
C LEU A 2 10.70 2.53 -3.12
N ASP A 3 11.13 2.29 -4.37
CA ASP A 3 12.48 1.84 -4.72
C ASP A 3 12.92 0.57 -3.93
N GLY A 4 11.99 -0.35 -3.77
CA GLY A 4 12.20 -1.58 -2.99
C GLY A 4 12.35 -1.38 -1.48
N THR A 5 12.29 -0.14 -0.97
CA THR A 5 12.46 0.18 0.45
C THR A 5 11.15 0.54 1.14
N PHE A 6 11.13 0.40 2.46
CA PHE A 6 9.99 0.81 3.27
C PHE A 6 9.79 2.33 3.19
N LEU A 7 8.56 2.77 2.92
CA LEU A 7 8.22 4.18 2.85
C LEU A 7 7.37 4.63 4.04
N TYR A 8 6.27 3.97 4.28
CA TYR A 8 5.37 4.16 5.42
C TYR A 8 4.47 2.94 5.61
N ALA A 9 3.80 2.87 6.74
CA ALA A 9 2.72 1.92 6.98
C ALA A 9 1.52 2.60 7.62
N ILE A 10 0.35 1.99 7.40
CA ILE A 10 -0.93 2.41 7.97
C ILE A 10 -1.64 1.19 8.53
N ASN A 11 -2.36 1.39 9.63
CA ASN A 11 -3.40 0.49 10.07
C ASN A 11 -4.72 0.92 9.46
N VAL A 12 -5.44 -0.04 8.87
CA VAL A 12 -6.78 0.16 8.34
C VAL A 12 -7.75 -0.62 9.23
N PHE A 13 -8.69 0.11 9.84
CA PHE A 13 -9.73 -0.48 10.69
C PHE A 13 -11.03 -0.49 9.89
N PRO A 14 -11.60 -1.68 9.61
CA PRO A 14 -12.89 -1.77 8.94
C PRO A 14 -13.98 -1.12 9.78
N ALA A 15 -15.10 -0.75 9.15
CA ALA A 15 -16.28 -0.33 9.89
C ALA A 15 -16.83 -1.51 10.72
N ASP A 16 -17.48 -1.20 11.85
CA ASP A 16 -17.90 -2.19 12.86
C ASP A 16 -18.70 -3.38 12.31
N ASP A 17 -19.37 -3.21 11.18
CA ASP A 17 -20.20 -4.25 10.52
C ASP A 17 -19.51 -4.91 9.32
N SER A 18 -18.25 -4.58 9.03
CA SER A 18 -17.54 -5.05 7.85
C SER A 18 -16.26 -5.80 8.22
N PHE A 19 -16.16 -7.04 7.77
CA PHE A 19 -14.94 -7.83 7.88
C PHE A 19 -14.01 -7.66 6.67
N ASN A 20 -14.47 -7.00 5.61
CA ASN A 20 -13.78 -6.93 4.33
C ASN A 20 -13.01 -5.61 4.18
N LEU A 21 -11.68 -5.68 4.14
CA LEU A 21 -10.79 -4.55 3.85
C LEU A 21 -10.84 -4.14 2.37
N CYS A 22 -11.21 -5.07 1.49
CA CYS A 22 -11.43 -4.81 0.06
C CYS A 22 -12.67 -5.58 -0.39
N PRO A 23 -13.79 -4.92 -0.65
CA PRO A 23 -15.04 -5.57 -1.07
C PRO A 23 -14.99 -6.03 -2.53
N ALA A 24 -13.87 -6.59 -2.99
CA ALA A 24 -13.78 -7.16 -4.32
C ALA A 24 -14.81 -8.29 -4.54
N ASP A 25 -15.28 -8.92 -3.46
CA ASP A 25 -16.29 -9.98 -3.49
C ASP A 25 -17.74 -9.47 -3.57
N VAL A 26 -17.97 -8.15 -3.47
CA VAL A 26 -19.29 -7.52 -3.56
C VAL A 26 -19.51 -6.87 -4.93
N CYS A 27 -18.73 -7.26 -5.94
CA CYS A 27 -18.89 -6.71 -7.29
C CYS A 27 -20.15 -7.16 -8.03
N GLN A 28 -20.96 -8.05 -7.44
CA GLN A 28 -22.26 -8.45 -8.02
C GLN A 28 -23.30 -8.57 -6.92
N THR A 29 -24.41 -7.86 -7.07
CA THR A 29 -25.62 -8.16 -6.31
C THR A 29 -26.15 -9.53 -6.73
N THR A 30 -26.96 -10.18 -5.88
CA THR A 30 -27.66 -11.43 -6.19
C THR A 30 -28.49 -11.36 -7.51
N ASP A 31 -28.73 -10.15 -8.00
CA ASP A 31 -29.46 -9.86 -9.26
C ASP A 31 -28.52 -9.59 -10.44
N GLY A 32 -27.21 -9.80 -10.30
CA GLY A 32 -26.23 -9.64 -11.39
C GLY A 32 -25.90 -8.18 -11.80
N LYS A 33 -26.28 -7.18 -10.97
CA LYS A 33 -25.91 -5.79 -11.20
C LYS A 33 -24.48 -5.56 -10.73
N GLU A 34 -23.62 -5.00 -11.61
CA GLU A 34 -22.33 -4.48 -11.22
C GLU A 34 -22.51 -3.33 -10.21
N LEU A 35 -21.92 -3.50 -9.02
CA LEU A 35 -21.74 -2.41 -8.09
C LEU A 35 -20.51 -1.62 -8.52
N GLU A 36 -20.62 -0.29 -8.62
CA GLU A 36 -19.49 0.57 -8.86
C GLU A 36 -18.37 0.25 -7.85
N ARG A 37 -17.16 0.05 -8.34
CA ARG A 37 -15.94 -0.16 -7.55
C ARG A 37 -15.61 1.13 -6.79
N THR A 38 -16.26 1.34 -5.65
CA THR A 38 -16.08 2.56 -4.85
C THR A 38 -15.15 2.37 -3.66
N PHE A 39 -14.56 1.18 -3.49
CA PHE A 39 -13.86 0.86 -2.24
C PHE A 39 -12.46 0.33 -2.52
N CYS A 40 -11.49 1.24 -2.48
CA CYS A 40 -10.09 0.88 -2.35
C CYS A 40 -9.59 1.41 -1.00
N ALA A 41 -8.59 0.80 -0.39
CA ALA A 41 -7.96 1.30 0.85
C ALA A 41 -7.54 2.79 0.75
N VAL A 42 -7.32 3.26 -0.46
CA VAL A 42 -7.09 4.67 -0.82
C VAL A 42 -8.25 5.58 -0.44
N ASP A 43 -9.47 5.08 -0.54
CA ASP A 43 -10.72 5.81 -0.21
C ASP A 43 -11.29 5.40 1.16
N ALA A 44 -10.51 4.68 1.98
CA ALA A 44 -10.93 4.14 3.27
C ALA A 44 -11.59 5.20 4.18
N VAL A 45 -11.01 6.40 4.23
CA VAL A 45 -11.53 7.51 5.03
C VAL A 45 -12.91 7.97 4.53
N LYS A 46 -13.14 7.96 3.21
CA LYS A 46 -14.44 8.34 2.61
C LYS A 46 -15.54 7.31 2.91
N ASN A 47 -15.17 6.10 3.24
CA ASN A 47 -16.07 4.97 3.43
C ASN A 47 -16.30 4.59 4.90
N GLY A 48 -15.95 5.49 5.82
CA GLY A 48 -16.14 5.27 7.25
C GLY A 48 -15.12 4.32 7.88
N MET A 49 -14.11 3.89 7.14
CA MET A 49 -12.96 3.17 7.70
C MET A 49 -12.01 4.15 8.37
N ARG A 50 -11.45 3.77 9.51
CA ARG A 50 -10.42 4.54 10.19
C ARG A 50 -9.05 4.10 9.69
N VAL A 51 -8.21 5.08 9.37
CA VAL A 51 -6.83 4.87 8.91
C VAL A 51 -5.89 5.64 9.84
N GLU A 52 -4.86 4.98 10.33
CA GLU A 52 -3.86 5.58 11.23
C GLU A 52 -2.46 5.20 10.77
N ALA A 53 -1.54 6.18 10.84
CA ALA A 53 -0.13 5.86 10.63
C ALA A 53 0.38 4.93 11.74
N VAL A 54 1.24 4.00 11.36
CA VAL A 54 1.90 3.09 12.28
C VAL A 54 3.38 2.98 11.94
N THR A 55 4.21 2.83 12.97
CA THR A 55 5.61 2.44 12.79
C THR A 55 5.72 0.95 13.10
N PRO A 56 5.89 0.09 12.08
CA PRO A 56 6.05 -1.35 12.29
C PRO A 56 7.34 -1.66 13.05
N SER A 57 7.43 -2.89 13.58
CA SER A 57 8.70 -3.38 14.14
C SER A 57 9.77 -3.48 13.03
N GLN A 58 11.03 -3.41 13.44
CA GLN A 58 12.16 -3.55 12.51
C GLN A 58 12.10 -4.87 11.74
N GLU A 59 11.67 -5.94 12.37
CA GLU A 59 11.50 -7.27 11.77
C GLU A 59 10.47 -7.25 10.61
N ILE A 60 9.36 -6.54 10.79
CA ILE A 60 8.34 -6.37 9.74
C ILE A 60 8.93 -5.56 8.58
N ILE A 61 9.62 -4.45 8.88
CA ILE A 61 10.26 -3.61 7.85
C ILE A 61 11.24 -4.44 7.02
N GLU A 62 12.16 -5.16 7.65
CA GLU A 62 13.14 -6.02 6.97
C GLU A 62 12.48 -7.14 6.16
N THR A 63 11.36 -7.64 6.64
CA THR A 63 10.61 -8.69 5.93
C THR A 63 9.93 -8.14 4.67
N VAL A 64 9.27 -6.98 4.74
CA VAL A 64 8.62 -6.38 3.56
C VAL A 64 9.67 -5.92 2.53
N GLU A 65 10.82 -5.42 2.96
CA GLU A 65 11.92 -5.08 2.05
C GLU A 65 12.50 -6.32 1.35
N ARG A 66 12.68 -7.42 2.08
CA ARG A 66 13.08 -8.72 1.50
C ARG A 66 12.05 -9.26 0.51
N ILE A 67 10.75 -9.12 0.81
CA ILE A 67 9.69 -9.50 -0.13
C ILE A 67 9.79 -8.63 -1.38
N ALA A 68 9.87 -7.30 -1.24
CA ALA A 68 9.98 -6.37 -2.36
C ALA A 68 11.18 -6.69 -3.27
N GLU A 69 12.35 -6.97 -2.68
CA GLU A 69 13.54 -7.40 -3.42
C GLU A 69 13.29 -8.69 -4.23
N ARG A 70 12.68 -9.70 -3.60
CA ARG A 70 12.44 -11.00 -4.23
C ARG A 70 11.47 -10.95 -5.39
N VAL A 71 10.45 -10.09 -5.30
CA VAL A 71 9.45 -9.93 -6.37
C VAL A 71 9.77 -8.76 -7.30
N GLN A 72 10.89 -8.07 -7.09
CA GLN A 72 11.33 -6.90 -7.86
C GLN A 72 10.27 -5.78 -7.84
N LEU A 73 9.72 -5.49 -6.66
CA LEU A 73 8.70 -4.48 -6.45
C LEU A 73 9.36 -3.12 -6.22
N ASP A 74 9.44 -2.30 -7.25
CA ASP A 74 9.95 -0.93 -7.12
C ASP A 74 8.96 -0.03 -6.38
N ILE A 75 7.67 -0.16 -6.68
CA ILE A 75 6.59 0.59 -6.04
C ILE A 75 5.38 -0.30 -5.80
N GLY A 76 4.78 -0.21 -4.63
CA GLY A 76 3.57 -0.98 -4.32
C GLY A 76 3.26 -1.05 -2.84
N GLY A 77 2.22 -1.81 -2.51
CA GLY A 77 1.79 -2.14 -1.16
C GLY A 77 2.01 -3.60 -0.83
N ILE A 78 2.37 -3.88 0.42
CA ILE A 78 2.38 -5.23 0.98
C ILE A 78 1.44 -5.21 2.17
N GLU A 79 0.46 -6.08 2.15
CA GLU A 79 -0.57 -6.14 3.19
C GLU A 79 -0.29 -7.30 4.14
N LEU A 80 -0.45 -7.02 5.41
CA LEU A 80 -0.29 -8.01 6.47
C LEU A 80 -1.33 -7.81 7.57
N LEU A 81 -1.58 -8.87 8.30
CA LEU A 81 -2.30 -8.84 9.57
C LEU A 81 -1.45 -9.50 10.65
N VAL A 82 -1.64 -9.05 11.88
CA VAL A 82 -1.04 -9.71 13.05
C VAL A 82 -2.17 -10.46 13.77
N ASP A 83 -2.01 -11.75 13.98
CA ASP A 83 -3.00 -12.55 14.71
C ASP A 83 -2.86 -12.27 16.22
N ASP A 84 -3.95 -11.81 16.85
CA ASP A 84 -3.97 -11.48 18.27
C ASP A 84 -3.79 -12.71 19.19
N ARG A 85 -3.92 -13.92 18.66
CA ARG A 85 -3.80 -15.17 19.42
C ARG A 85 -2.34 -15.57 19.64
N ASP A 86 -1.46 -15.30 18.69
CA ASP A 86 -0.06 -15.75 18.70
C ASP A 86 0.95 -14.64 18.38
N GLY A 87 0.48 -13.47 17.94
CA GLY A 87 1.31 -12.34 17.56
C GLY A 87 2.05 -12.51 16.24
N ILE A 88 1.68 -13.53 15.44
CA ILE A 88 2.35 -13.81 14.16
C ILE A 88 1.83 -12.86 13.08
N ALA A 89 2.77 -12.28 12.30
CA ALA A 89 2.44 -11.48 11.14
C ALA A 89 2.24 -12.36 9.91
N TYR A 90 1.06 -12.29 9.30
CA TYR A 90 0.69 -13.00 8.07
C TYR A 90 0.62 -12.01 6.92
N TYR A 91 1.50 -12.18 5.93
CA TYR A 91 1.54 -11.38 4.70
C TYR A 91 0.63 -12.05 3.67
N TYR A 92 -0.39 -11.36 3.19
CA TYR A 92 -1.44 -11.98 2.38
C TYR A 92 -1.65 -11.34 1.01
N ASP A 93 -1.18 -10.08 0.79
CA ASP A 93 -1.30 -9.44 -0.52
C ASP A 93 -0.07 -8.60 -0.87
N ILE A 94 0.27 -8.61 -2.16
CA ILE A 94 1.31 -7.77 -2.76
C ILE A 94 0.71 -7.07 -3.97
N ASN A 95 0.52 -5.76 -3.86
CA ASN A 95 -0.14 -4.96 -4.88
C ASN A 95 0.83 -3.96 -5.53
N ALA A 96 1.27 -4.28 -6.76
CA ALA A 96 2.16 -3.43 -7.54
C ALA A 96 1.48 -2.15 -8.08
N LEU A 97 0.16 -2.05 -8.02
CA LEU A 97 -0.62 -0.89 -8.44
C LEU A 97 -1.28 -0.18 -7.26
N SER A 98 -0.75 -0.39 -6.05
CA SER A 98 -1.27 0.26 -4.85
C SER A 98 -1.11 1.78 -4.96
N ASN A 99 -2.18 2.50 -4.71
CA ASN A 99 -2.14 3.94 -4.58
C ASN A 99 -1.62 4.36 -3.20
N PHE A 100 -1.19 5.62 -3.08
CA PHE A 100 -0.86 6.19 -1.77
C PHE A 100 -2.13 6.47 -0.96
N VAL A 101 -2.00 6.45 0.36
CA VAL A 101 -3.12 6.72 1.26
C VAL A 101 -3.72 8.11 0.99
N ALA A 102 -5.05 8.19 0.99
CA ALA A 102 -5.76 9.46 0.85
C ALA A 102 -5.42 10.40 2.02
N ASP A 103 -5.33 11.70 1.74
CA ASP A 103 -4.98 12.73 2.73
C ASP A 103 -3.66 12.42 3.47
N ALA A 104 -2.69 11.89 2.74
CA ALA A 104 -1.41 11.44 3.27
C ALA A 104 -0.72 12.45 4.19
N PRO A 105 -0.65 13.78 3.89
CA PRO A 105 0.00 14.72 4.79
C PRO A 105 -0.59 14.73 6.20
N ASN A 106 -1.90 14.55 6.33
CA ASN A 106 -2.57 14.49 7.64
C ASN A 106 -2.48 13.10 8.29
N VAL A 107 -2.43 12.04 7.51
CA VAL A 107 -2.37 10.65 8.01
C VAL A 107 -0.96 10.24 8.39
N ILE A 108 0.02 10.46 7.49
CA ILE A 108 1.41 9.97 7.64
C ILE A 108 2.44 11.09 7.81
N GLY A 109 2.01 12.37 7.79
CA GLY A 109 2.87 13.52 8.06
C GLY A 109 3.71 14.02 6.88
N PHE A 110 3.59 13.44 5.69
CA PHE A 110 4.28 13.88 4.48
C PHE A 110 3.50 13.53 3.21
N ASP A 111 3.88 14.14 2.08
CA ASP A 111 3.32 13.83 0.76
C ASP A 111 4.15 12.74 0.06
N PRO A 112 3.63 11.50 -0.08
CA PRO A 112 4.34 10.42 -0.74
C PRO A 112 4.47 10.62 -2.26
N PHE A 113 3.63 11.47 -2.88
CA PHE A 113 3.76 11.79 -4.30
C PHE A 113 5.04 12.59 -4.58
N SER A 114 5.45 13.49 -3.69
CA SER A 114 6.73 14.20 -3.81
C SER A 114 7.90 13.20 -3.83
N ARG A 115 7.90 12.20 -2.93
CA ARG A 115 8.91 11.14 -2.93
C ARG A 115 8.91 10.31 -4.20
N PHE A 116 7.72 10.06 -4.75
CA PHE A 116 7.59 9.31 -5.99
C PHE A 116 8.13 10.09 -7.20
N VAL A 117 7.88 11.41 -7.26
CA VAL A 117 8.45 12.28 -8.30
C VAL A 117 9.98 12.28 -8.24
N ASP A 118 10.56 12.47 -7.04
CA ASP A 118 12.01 12.41 -6.83
C ASP A 118 12.60 11.08 -7.33
N TYR A 119 11.94 9.96 -7.03
CA TYR A 119 12.34 8.64 -7.50
C TYR A 119 12.30 8.55 -9.04
N LEU A 120 11.23 9.03 -9.69
CA LEU A 120 11.11 8.99 -11.15
C LEU A 120 12.15 9.86 -11.82
N GLU A 121 12.44 11.05 -11.30
CA GLU A 121 13.47 11.94 -11.82
C GLU A 121 14.87 11.30 -11.70
N GLN A 122 15.16 10.67 -10.57
CA GLN A 122 16.42 9.95 -10.38
C GLN A 122 16.56 8.79 -11.36
N ARG A 123 15.52 7.99 -11.56
CA ARG A 123 15.52 6.88 -12.53
C ARG A 123 15.65 7.36 -13.96
N ALA A 124 14.99 8.45 -14.34
CA ALA A 124 15.12 9.07 -15.65
C ALA A 124 16.53 9.60 -15.89
N GLY A 125 17.16 10.23 -14.90
CA GLY A 125 18.54 10.70 -14.96
C GLY A 125 19.55 9.56 -15.15
N LEU A 126 19.35 8.42 -14.48
CA LEU A 126 20.19 7.24 -14.66
C LEU A 126 20.09 6.66 -16.09
N ILE A 127 18.88 6.63 -16.66
CA ILE A 127 18.65 6.18 -18.04
C ILE A 127 19.28 7.14 -19.04
N ALA A 128 19.15 8.45 -18.84
CA ALA A 128 19.75 9.47 -19.71
C ALA A 128 21.29 9.41 -19.69
N GLY A 129 21.89 9.17 -18.52
CA GLY A 129 23.35 8.99 -18.38
C GLY A 129 23.89 7.75 -19.09
N ALA A 130 23.13 6.67 -19.14
CA ALA A 130 23.50 5.43 -19.81
C ALA A 130 23.48 5.51 -21.36
N VAL A 131 22.75 6.48 -21.92
CA VAL A 131 22.63 6.68 -23.38
C VAL A 131 23.78 7.54 -23.96
N VAL A 132 24.48 8.31 -23.12
CA VAL A 132 25.55 9.20 -23.56
C VAL A 132 26.92 8.48 -23.72
N ASP A 133 27.06 7.29 -23.15
CA ASP A 133 28.31 6.49 -23.19
C ASP A 133 28.35 5.41 -24.31
N ARG A 134 27.59 5.61 -25.41
CA ARG A 134 27.63 4.71 -26.59
C ARG A 134 28.11 5.42 -27.84
#